data_1b02c3bba91c1ab0a943ebd6141f783c
#
_entry.id   1b02c3bba91c1ab0a943ebd6141f783c
#
_cell.length_a   1.000
_cell.length_b   1.000
_cell.length_c   1.000
_cell.angle_alpha   90.00
_cell.angle_beta   90.00
_cell.angle_gamma   90.00
#
_symmetry.space_group_name_H-M   'P 1'
#
loop_
_entity.id
_entity.type
_entity.pdbx_description
1 polymer ?
#
loop_
_entity_poly.entity_id
_entity_poly.type
_entity_poly.pdbx_seq_one_letter_code
_entity_poly.pdbx_strand_id
1 'polypeptide(L)'
;PDPFFDAADEVVLVDLPPDDLRQRLKEGKVYIGEGAERAIENFFRKGNLIALRELALRRTADRVDDQMRAWRDTQGREKVWHTRDAILLCIGDNSGSEKLVRSAARLAARLDSVWHAVYVETPRLYRLSEARRRGILRTLQLAQDLGAETATLSDPSEANAVLRYAREHNLGKIIIGRRPARRAWRERFADRLGELGPDLDILIVALDDPPPDAVSPLAPRAGGSEGKWRAQMKGCAA
;
A
#
# COMPACT_ATOMS: atom_id res chain seq x y z
N PRO A 1 -4.93 13.63 28.88
CA PRO A 1 -3.66 13.11 28.38
C PRO A 1 -3.90 11.78 27.67
N ASP A 2 -3.25 11.56 26.54
CA ASP A 2 -3.41 10.36 25.72
C ASP A 2 -3.24 9.04 26.51
N PRO A 3 -2.25 8.91 27.42
CA PRO A 3 -2.11 7.68 28.21
C PRO A 3 -3.33 7.32 29.06
N PHE A 4 -4.09 8.29 29.50
CA PHE A 4 -5.31 8.04 30.28
C PHE A 4 -6.44 7.51 29.41
N PHE A 5 -6.56 8.03 28.19
CA PHE A 5 -7.52 7.53 27.19
C PHE A 5 -7.18 6.09 26.76
N ASP A 6 -5.90 5.80 26.56
CA ASP A 6 -5.43 4.48 26.12
C ASP A 6 -5.56 3.42 27.22
N ALA A 7 -5.44 3.80 28.50
CA ALA A 7 -5.57 2.91 29.66
C ALA A 7 -7.02 2.67 30.11
N ALA A 8 -8.00 3.37 29.58
CA ALA A 8 -9.40 3.22 29.97
C ALA A 8 -10.00 1.93 29.42
N ASP A 9 -10.77 1.21 30.23
CA ASP A 9 -11.48 0.00 29.79
C ASP A 9 -12.61 0.34 28.80
N GLU A 10 -13.32 1.44 29.06
CA GLU A 10 -14.41 1.93 28.21
C GLU A 10 -14.27 3.43 27.96
N VAL A 11 -14.54 3.85 26.72
CA VAL A 11 -14.59 5.26 26.31
C VAL A 11 -15.93 5.55 25.68
N VAL A 12 -16.66 6.48 26.25
CA VAL A 12 -17.96 6.96 25.75
C VAL A 12 -17.78 8.37 25.20
N LEU A 13 -18.00 8.54 23.91
CA LEU A 13 -18.01 9.85 23.29
C LEU A 13 -19.41 10.48 23.36
N VAL A 14 -19.55 11.56 24.13
CA VAL A 14 -20.76 12.37 24.16
C VAL A 14 -20.60 13.52 23.17
N ASP A 15 -21.18 13.37 21.97
CA ASP A 15 -21.08 14.35 20.90
C ASP A 15 -22.08 15.48 21.08
N LEU A 16 -21.59 16.64 21.49
CA LEU A 16 -22.38 17.87 21.64
C LEU A 16 -21.98 18.89 20.56
N PRO A 17 -22.95 19.53 19.87
CA PRO A 17 -22.66 20.66 18.98
C PRO A 17 -21.89 21.76 19.73
N PRO A 18 -20.91 22.43 19.07
CA PRO A 18 -20.10 23.46 19.72
C PRO A 18 -20.92 24.60 20.35
N ASP A 19 -22.03 24.96 19.76
CA ASP A 19 -22.88 26.02 20.26
C ASP A 19 -23.62 25.60 21.56
N ASP A 20 -24.08 24.35 21.62
CA ASP A 20 -24.71 23.77 22.83
C ASP A 20 -23.71 23.63 23.96
N LEU A 21 -22.49 23.21 23.66
CA LEU A 21 -21.40 23.12 24.64
C LEU A 21 -21.06 24.50 25.21
N ARG A 22 -20.97 25.55 24.37
CA ARG A 22 -20.75 26.92 24.81
C ARG A 22 -21.88 27.46 25.66
N GLN A 23 -23.12 27.10 25.34
CA GLN A 23 -24.29 27.49 26.14
C GLN A 23 -24.23 26.84 27.53
N ARG A 24 -23.91 25.55 27.62
CA ARG A 24 -23.75 24.83 28.90
C ARG A 24 -22.58 25.36 29.72
N LEU A 25 -21.49 25.82 29.09
CA LEU A 25 -20.39 26.49 29.77
C LEU A 25 -20.83 27.82 30.39
N LYS A 26 -21.60 28.65 29.68
CA LYS A 26 -22.16 29.90 30.20
C LYS A 26 -23.13 29.66 31.35
N GLU A 27 -23.88 28.56 31.32
CA GLU A 27 -24.82 28.16 32.36
C GLU A 27 -24.11 27.52 33.59
N GLY A 28 -22.78 27.40 33.58
CA GLY A 28 -22.00 26.80 34.66
C GLY A 28 -22.20 25.29 34.81
N LYS A 29 -22.78 24.62 33.80
CA LYS A 29 -23.07 23.17 33.86
C LYS A 29 -21.88 22.26 33.56
N VAL A 30 -20.82 22.78 32.98
CA VAL A 30 -19.64 22.01 32.55
C VAL A 30 -18.39 22.42 33.28
N TYR A 31 -18.23 23.72 33.58
CA TYR A 31 -17.07 24.27 34.26
C TYR A 31 -17.50 25.35 35.25
N ILE A 32 -17.20 25.15 36.51
CA ILE A 32 -17.54 26.07 37.57
C ILE A 32 -16.21 26.62 38.16
N GLY A 33 -15.91 27.88 37.89
CA GLY A 33 -14.72 28.55 38.44
C GLY A 33 -14.58 30.00 37.95
N GLU A 34 -13.83 30.80 38.70
CA GLU A 34 -13.59 32.25 38.41
C GLU A 34 -12.89 32.52 37.06
N GLY A 35 -12.46 31.48 36.36
CA GLY A 35 -11.86 31.56 35.01
C GLY A 35 -12.76 31.15 33.86
N ALA A 36 -14.04 30.78 34.11
CA ALA A 36 -14.93 30.25 33.08
C ALA A 36 -15.15 31.23 31.90
N GLU A 37 -15.33 32.51 32.17
CA GLU A 37 -15.53 33.53 31.12
C GLU A 37 -14.28 33.67 30.22
N ARG A 38 -13.08 33.75 30.83
CA ARG A 38 -11.82 33.81 30.09
C ARG A 38 -11.56 32.55 29.29
N ALA A 39 -11.94 31.37 29.83
CA ALA A 39 -11.84 30.11 29.12
C ALA A 39 -12.78 30.04 27.90
N ILE A 40 -14.01 30.56 28.04
CA ILE A 40 -14.98 30.63 26.95
C ILE A 40 -14.48 31.54 25.81
N GLU A 41 -13.87 32.67 26.16
CA GLU A 41 -13.37 33.64 25.19
C GLU A 41 -12.07 33.20 24.48
N ASN A 42 -11.22 32.45 25.14
CA ASN A 42 -9.89 32.10 24.62
C ASN A 42 -9.82 30.66 24.13
N PHE A 43 -10.19 29.69 24.95
CA PHE A 43 -10.03 28.27 24.67
C PHE A 43 -11.28 27.66 24.01
N PHE A 44 -12.47 27.96 24.50
CA PHE A 44 -13.73 27.41 24.00
C PHE A 44 -14.34 28.24 22.86
N ARG A 45 -13.50 28.75 21.97
CA ARG A 45 -13.97 29.37 20.72
C ARG A 45 -14.57 28.30 19.82
N LYS A 46 -15.59 28.67 19.04
CA LYS A 46 -16.30 27.73 18.14
C LYS A 46 -15.35 26.94 17.23
N GLY A 47 -14.34 27.63 16.64
CA GLY A 47 -13.35 26.97 15.80
C GLY A 47 -12.52 25.91 16.54
N ASN A 48 -12.05 26.22 17.76
CA ASN A 48 -11.30 25.28 18.58
C ASN A 48 -12.16 24.07 18.98
N LEU A 49 -13.44 24.29 19.32
CA LEU A 49 -14.37 23.22 19.66
C LEU A 49 -14.67 22.31 18.46
N ILE A 50 -14.78 22.85 17.25
CA ILE A 50 -14.92 22.05 16.02
C ILE A 50 -13.67 21.19 15.81
N ALA A 51 -12.47 21.75 15.95
CA ALA A 51 -11.23 21.01 15.82
C ALA A 51 -11.08 19.93 16.90
N LEU A 52 -11.38 20.23 18.15
CA LEU A 52 -11.35 19.26 19.25
C LEU A 52 -12.38 18.14 19.06
N ARG A 53 -13.57 18.46 18.56
CA ARG A 53 -14.59 17.47 18.20
C ARG A 53 -14.08 16.50 17.11
N GLU A 54 -13.48 17.05 16.05
CA GLU A 54 -12.88 16.24 14.98
C GLU A 54 -11.79 15.31 15.52
N LEU A 55 -10.87 15.83 16.34
CA LEU A 55 -9.82 15.03 16.97
C LEU A 55 -10.38 13.93 17.87
N ALA A 56 -11.41 14.23 18.69
CA ALA A 56 -12.05 13.25 19.56
C ALA A 56 -12.74 12.13 18.76
N LEU A 57 -13.47 12.49 17.70
CA LEU A 57 -14.10 11.52 16.78
C LEU A 57 -13.07 10.64 16.12
N ARG A 58 -11.99 11.22 15.60
CA ARG A 58 -10.90 10.49 14.95
C ARG A 58 -10.23 9.53 15.93
N ARG A 59 -9.89 9.99 17.14
CA ARG A 59 -9.25 9.14 18.17
C ARG A 59 -10.15 7.99 18.60
N THR A 60 -11.46 8.22 18.72
CA THR A 60 -12.43 7.17 19.03
C THR A 60 -12.53 6.14 17.91
N ALA A 61 -12.52 6.59 16.65
CA ALA A 61 -12.52 5.70 15.48
C ALA A 61 -11.24 4.84 15.43
N ASP A 62 -10.06 5.43 15.68
CA ASP A 62 -8.80 4.69 15.73
C ASP A 62 -8.82 3.59 16.79
N ARG A 63 -9.40 3.87 17.98
CA ARG A 63 -9.57 2.86 19.04
C ARG A 63 -10.50 1.71 18.62
N VAL A 64 -11.60 2.01 17.94
CA VAL A 64 -12.50 0.97 17.40
C VAL A 64 -11.77 0.11 16.37
N ASP A 65 -10.96 0.71 15.51
CA ASP A 65 -10.13 -0.01 14.54
C ASP A 65 -9.14 -0.96 15.24
N ASP A 66 -8.49 -0.53 16.32
CA ASP A 66 -7.58 -1.37 17.12
C ASP A 66 -8.31 -2.52 17.84
N GLN A 67 -9.49 -2.26 18.38
CA GLN A 67 -10.34 -3.31 18.96
C GLN A 67 -10.77 -4.32 17.88
N MET A 68 -11.11 -3.87 16.68
CA MET A 68 -11.46 -4.73 15.56
C MET A 68 -10.28 -5.58 15.09
N ARG A 69 -9.05 -5.04 15.10
CA ARG A 69 -7.83 -5.82 14.81
C ARG A 69 -7.62 -6.90 15.86
N ALA A 70 -7.63 -6.56 17.14
CA ALA A 70 -7.47 -7.49 18.23
C ALA A 70 -8.53 -8.60 18.23
N TRP A 71 -9.79 -8.25 17.91
CA TRP A 71 -10.87 -9.22 17.82
C TRP A 71 -10.69 -10.20 16.64
N ARG A 72 -10.20 -9.72 15.48
CA ARG A 72 -9.87 -10.57 14.33
C ARG A 72 -8.77 -11.57 14.65
N ASP A 73 -7.71 -11.11 15.29
CA ASP A 73 -6.58 -11.96 15.71
C ASP A 73 -7.04 -13.11 16.62
N THR A 74 -8.05 -12.85 17.46
CA THR A 74 -8.60 -13.84 18.40
C THR A 74 -9.56 -14.84 17.74
N GLN A 75 -10.31 -14.41 16.72
CA GLN A 75 -11.39 -15.22 16.10
C GLN A 75 -10.99 -15.95 14.82
N GLY A 76 -9.75 -15.75 14.32
CA GLY A 76 -9.25 -16.44 13.14
C GLY A 76 -10.04 -16.16 11.85
N ARG A 77 -10.76 -15.05 11.76
CA ARG A 77 -11.53 -14.68 10.57
C ARG A 77 -10.67 -14.00 9.53
N GLU A 78 -10.53 -14.64 8.39
CA GLU A 78 -9.68 -14.21 7.26
C GLU A 78 -10.27 -13.11 6.37
N LYS A 79 -11.42 -12.49 6.70
CA LYS A 79 -12.06 -11.49 5.83
C LYS A 79 -11.64 -10.06 6.17
N VAL A 80 -11.36 -9.28 5.12
CA VAL A 80 -11.13 -7.83 5.21
C VAL A 80 -12.45 -7.12 5.47
N TRP A 81 -12.45 -6.19 6.43
CA TRP A 81 -13.59 -5.32 6.68
C TRP A 81 -13.36 -3.98 6.02
N HIS A 82 -14.21 -3.62 5.05
CA HIS A 82 -14.11 -2.37 4.28
C HIS A 82 -14.49 -1.14 5.12
N THR A 83 -13.83 -0.93 6.26
CA THR A 83 -14.04 0.27 7.09
C THR A 83 -13.28 1.48 6.57
N ARG A 84 -12.20 1.26 5.81
CA ARG A 84 -11.42 2.29 5.11
C ARG A 84 -10.95 1.76 3.76
N ASP A 85 -10.86 2.65 2.77
CA ASP A 85 -10.33 2.34 1.42
C ASP A 85 -8.79 2.22 1.43
N ALA A 86 -8.23 1.39 2.31
CA ALA A 86 -6.78 1.20 2.41
C ALA A 86 -6.23 0.42 1.20
N ILE A 87 -5.06 0.83 0.70
CA ILE A 87 -4.51 0.37 -0.58
C ILE A 87 -3.23 -0.41 -0.36
N LEU A 88 -3.11 -1.56 -1.04
CA LEU A 88 -1.90 -2.34 -1.17
C LEU A 88 -1.36 -2.29 -2.59
N LEU A 89 -0.18 -1.75 -2.77
CA LEU A 89 0.54 -1.76 -4.04
C LEU A 89 1.53 -2.92 -4.11
N CYS A 90 1.39 -3.78 -5.12
CA CYS A 90 2.37 -4.83 -5.39
C CYS A 90 3.44 -4.32 -6.35
N ILE A 91 4.66 -4.16 -5.85
CA ILE A 91 5.83 -3.78 -6.64
C ILE A 91 6.41 -5.02 -7.30
N GLY A 92 6.64 -4.95 -8.60
CA GLY A 92 7.32 -6.00 -9.37
C GLY A 92 8.74 -5.58 -9.77
N ASP A 93 9.49 -6.52 -10.37
CA ASP A 93 10.85 -6.33 -10.90
C ASP A 93 10.92 -5.50 -12.19
N ASN A 94 9.91 -4.69 -12.50
CA ASN A 94 9.71 -4.07 -13.80
C ASN A 94 10.11 -2.59 -13.83
N SER A 95 10.68 -2.15 -14.97
CA SER A 95 10.74 -0.74 -15.35
C SER A 95 9.30 -0.21 -15.51
N GLY A 96 8.93 0.90 -14.91
CA GLY A 96 7.55 1.42 -14.88
C GLY A 96 6.87 1.26 -13.52
N SER A 97 7.50 0.57 -12.57
CA SER A 97 7.02 0.49 -11.19
C SER A 97 6.92 1.87 -10.52
N GLU A 98 7.79 2.82 -10.90
CA GLU A 98 7.71 4.22 -10.41
C GLU A 98 6.41 4.93 -10.86
N LYS A 99 5.94 4.70 -12.10
CA LYS A 99 4.66 5.23 -12.57
C LYS A 99 3.51 4.65 -11.75
N LEU A 100 3.60 3.37 -11.43
CA LEU A 100 2.62 2.67 -10.62
C LEU A 100 2.57 3.22 -9.19
N VAL A 101 3.72 3.43 -8.56
CA VAL A 101 3.86 4.06 -7.23
C VAL A 101 3.20 5.45 -7.22
N ARG A 102 3.53 6.30 -8.19
CA ARG A 102 2.91 7.64 -8.29
C ARG A 102 1.40 7.59 -8.52
N SER A 103 0.91 6.56 -9.21
CA SER A 103 -0.53 6.38 -9.44
C SER A 103 -1.24 5.92 -8.17
N ALA A 104 -0.63 5.00 -7.40
CA ALA A 104 -1.13 4.57 -6.11
C ALA A 104 -1.15 5.72 -5.09
N ALA A 105 -0.07 6.51 -5.01
CA ALA A 105 0.00 7.68 -4.14
C ALA A 105 -1.10 8.71 -4.44
N ARG A 106 -1.35 8.99 -5.73
CA ARG A 106 -2.45 9.89 -6.12
C ARG A 106 -3.82 9.34 -5.77
N LEU A 107 -4.01 8.03 -5.90
CA LEU A 107 -5.27 7.39 -5.53
C LEU A 107 -5.48 7.44 -4.01
N ALA A 108 -4.45 7.09 -3.23
CA ALA A 108 -4.47 7.18 -1.77
C ALA A 108 -4.79 8.60 -1.28
N ALA A 109 -4.14 9.62 -1.88
CA ALA A 109 -4.42 11.02 -1.55
C ALA A 109 -5.86 11.45 -1.89
N ARG A 110 -6.47 10.92 -2.97
CA ARG A 110 -7.87 11.23 -3.32
C ARG A 110 -8.87 10.55 -2.40
N LEU A 111 -8.54 9.37 -1.89
CA LEU A 111 -9.39 8.61 -0.98
C LEU A 111 -9.13 8.94 0.49
N ASP A 112 -8.18 9.86 0.77
CA ASP A 112 -7.70 10.16 2.13
C ASP A 112 -7.41 8.88 2.92
N SER A 113 -6.71 7.96 2.28
CA SER A 113 -6.48 6.61 2.81
C SER A 113 -5.01 6.29 3.01
N VAL A 114 -4.73 5.44 3.98
CA VAL A 114 -3.39 4.84 4.15
C VAL A 114 -3.10 3.89 2.99
N TRP A 115 -1.82 3.77 2.62
CA TRP A 115 -1.42 2.85 1.58
C TRP A 115 -0.08 2.21 1.87
N HIS A 116 0.03 0.96 1.46
CA HIS A 116 1.20 0.14 1.64
C HIS A 116 1.80 -0.23 0.28
N ALA A 117 3.11 -0.42 0.21
CA ALA A 117 3.79 -0.89 -0.99
C ALA A 117 4.67 -2.09 -0.62
N VAL A 118 4.38 -3.24 -1.21
CA VAL A 118 5.09 -4.47 -0.90
C VAL A 118 5.81 -5.04 -2.11
N TYR A 119 6.95 -5.64 -1.84
CA TYR A 119 7.67 -6.50 -2.77
C TYR A 119 7.73 -7.91 -2.20
N VAL A 120 7.39 -8.93 -3.02
CA VAL A 120 7.46 -10.33 -2.59
C VAL A 120 8.74 -10.95 -3.12
N GLU A 121 9.63 -11.35 -2.21
CA GLU A 121 10.82 -12.13 -2.50
C GLU A 121 10.45 -13.58 -2.75
N THR A 122 10.60 -14.02 -3.99
CA THR A 122 10.48 -15.42 -4.36
C THR A 122 11.86 -16.01 -4.58
N PRO A 123 12.00 -17.35 -4.63
CA PRO A 123 13.28 -17.99 -4.97
C PRO A 123 13.90 -17.56 -6.32
N ARG A 124 13.11 -16.89 -7.16
CA ARG A 124 13.60 -16.27 -8.40
C ARG A 124 14.44 -15.01 -8.19
N LEU A 125 14.37 -14.40 -6.99
CA LEU A 125 15.14 -13.20 -6.65
C LEU A 125 16.64 -13.41 -6.81
N TYR A 126 17.13 -14.60 -6.45
CA TYR A 126 18.56 -14.94 -6.60
C TYR A 126 19.07 -14.93 -8.04
N ARG A 127 18.16 -14.97 -9.02
CA ARG A 127 18.46 -14.88 -10.46
C ARG A 127 18.34 -13.46 -11.02
N LEU A 128 17.94 -12.48 -10.21
CA LEU A 128 17.87 -11.10 -10.65
C LEU A 128 19.25 -10.46 -10.68
N SER A 129 19.49 -9.65 -11.72
CA SER A 129 20.70 -8.83 -11.82
C SER A 129 20.70 -7.77 -10.69
N GLU A 130 21.90 -7.35 -10.29
CA GLU A 130 22.11 -6.27 -9.33
C GLU A 130 21.38 -4.96 -9.72
N ALA A 131 21.31 -4.67 -11.03
CA ALA A 131 20.59 -3.50 -11.53
C ALA A 131 19.08 -3.58 -11.23
N ARG A 132 18.48 -4.77 -11.36
CA ARG A 132 17.05 -4.97 -11.03
C ARG A 132 16.79 -4.90 -9.54
N ARG A 133 17.66 -5.50 -8.71
CA ARG A 133 17.54 -5.39 -7.24
C ARG A 133 17.60 -3.93 -6.79
N ARG A 134 18.55 -3.16 -7.31
CA ARG A 134 18.63 -1.71 -7.04
C ARG A 134 17.39 -0.96 -7.53
N GLY A 135 16.80 -1.36 -8.64
CA GLY A 135 15.55 -0.80 -9.15
C GLY A 135 14.37 -1.00 -8.19
N ILE A 136 14.23 -2.21 -7.63
CA ILE A 136 13.20 -2.54 -6.63
C ILE A 136 13.37 -1.68 -5.38
N LEU A 137 14.59 -1.59 -4.84
CA LEU A 137 14.89 -0.79 -3.65
C LEU A 137 14.58 0.69 -3.87
N ARG A 138 14.95 1.26 -5.03
CA ARG A 138 14.59 2.65 -5.39
C ARG A 138 13.07 2.85 -5.47
N THR A 139 12.35 1.86 -5.98
CA THR A 139 10.89 1.95 -6.11
C THR A 139 10.21 1.87 -4.73
N LEU A 140 10.72 1.03 -3.82
CA LEU A 140 10.25 1.00 -2.43
C LEU A 140 10.56 2.32 -1.71
N GLN A 141 11.78 2.85 -1.88
CA GLN A 141 12.13 4.16 -1.32
C GLN A 141 11.23 5.27 -1.84
N LEU A 142 10.96 5.32 -3.15
CA LEU A 142 10.03 6.28 -3.74
C LEU A 142 8.62 6.14 -3.14
N ALA A 143 8.15 4.92 -2.88
CA ALA A 143 6.86 4.69 -2.25
C ALA A 143 6.84 5.25 -0.82
N GLN A 144 7.90 5.01 -0.05
CA GLN A 144 8.07 5.55 1.30
C GLN A 144 8.13 7.07 1.32
N ASP A 145 8.88 7.69 0.39
CA ASP A 145 8.97 9.15 0.24
C ASP A 145 7.61 9.78 -0.11
N LEU A 146 6.71 9.02 -0.73
CA LEU A 146 5.35 9.42 -1.06
C LEU A 146 4.32 9.03 0.01
N GLY A 147 4.78 8.59 1.19
CA GLY A 147 3.93 8.32 2.35
C GLY A 147 3.37 6.90 2.44
N ALA A 148 3.94 5.92 1.72
CA ALA A 148 3.57 4.52 1.89
C ALA A 148 4.29 3.88 3.08
N GLU A 149 3.62 2.96 3.75
CA GLU A 149 4.32 1.93 4.50
C GLU A 149 4.89 0.90 3.53
N THR A 150 6.18 0.56 3.68
CA THR A 150 6.85 -0.38 2.77
C THR A 150 7.25 -1.66 3.48
N ALA A 151 7.03 -2.81 2.83
CA ALA A 151 7.45 -4.10 3.35
C ALA A 151 8.01 -5.01 2.25
N THR A 152 8.95 -5.86 2.65
CA THR A 152 9.44 -6.95 1.82
C THR A 152 8.95 -8.27 2.42
N LEU A 153 8.18 -9.02 1.63
CA LEU A 153 7.60 -10.29 2.05
C LEU A 153 8.41 -11.44 1.46
N SER A 154 8.59 -12.50 2.20
CA SER A 154 9.27 -13.72 1.72
C SER A 154 8.30 -14.88 1.74
N ASP A 155 7.94 -15.39 0.55
CA ASP A 155 7.02 -16.53 0.40
C ASP A 155 7.22 -17.20 -0.97
N PRO A 156 7.11 -18.52 -1.08
CA PRO A 156 7.13 -19.22 -2.36
C PRO A 156 5.98 -18.82 -3.29
N SER A 157 4.84 -18.40 -2.74
CA SER A 157 3.65 -17.97 -3.45
C SER A 157 3.40 -16.47 -3.28
N GLU A 158 3.65 -15.69 -4.34
CA GLU A 158 3.41 -14.24 -4.35
C GLU A 158 1.97 -13.89 -3.95
N ALA A 159 0.98 -14.64 -4.46
CA ALA A 159 -0.43 -14.38 -4.16
C ALA A 159 -0.75 -14.60 -2.68
N ASN A 160 -0.28 -15.69 -2.09
CA ASN A 160 -0.53 -15.98 -0.68
C ASN A 160 0.12 -14.93 0.24
N ALA A 161 1.36 -14.50 -0.06
CA ALA A 161 2.04 -13.45 0.70
C ALA A 161 1.25 -12.14 0.68
N VAL A 162 0.82 -11.73 -0.52
CA VAL A 162 0.06 -10.48 -0.72
C VAL A 162 -1.28 -10.53 0.02
N LEU A 163 -2.02 -11.64 -0.10
CA LEU A 163 -3.32 -11.79 0.57
C LEU A 163 -3.20 -11.83 2.09
N ARG A 164 -2.21 -12.56 2.61
CA ARG A 164 -1.92 -12.58 4.05
C ARG A 164 -1.64 -11.16 4.55
N TYR A 165 -0.72 -10.45 3.92
CA TYR A 165 -0.37 -9.09 4.28
C TYR A 165 -1.58 -8.13 4.18
N ALA A 166 -2.38 -8.23 3.11
CA ALA A 166 -3.58 -7.42 2.95
C ALA A 166 -4.58 -7.64 4.09
N ARG A 167 -4.78 -8.88 4.51
CA ARG A 167 -5.68 -9.23 5.62
C ARG A 167 -5.14 -8.82 6.98
N GLU A 168 -3.84 -9.01 7.23
CA GLU A 168 -3.17 -8.57 8.45
C GLU A 168 -3.29 -7.05 8.67
N HIS A 169 -3.16 -6.27 7.58
CA HIS A 169 -3.22 -4.81 7.62
C HIS A 169 -4.58 -4.21 7.23
N ASN A 170 -5.60 -5.04 7.01
CA ASN A 170 -6.94 -4.62 6.58
C ASN A 170 -6.97 -3.76 5.30
N LEU A 171 -6.20 -4.16 4.29
CA LEU A 171 -6.07 -3.45 3.02
C LEU A 171 -7.06 -4.01 2.01
N GLY A 172 -8.14 -3.27 1.72
CA GLY A 172 -9.25 -3.74 0.88
C GLY A 172 -8.99 -3.66 -0.62
N LYS A 173 -8.02 -2.85 -1.07
CA LYS A 173 -7.74 -2.61 -2.49
C LYS A 173 -6.31 -2.99 -2.84
N ILE A 174 -6.13 -3.90 -3.81
CA ILE A 174 -4.81 -4.32 -4.30
C ILE A 174 -4.55 -3.71 -5.67
N ILE A 175 -3.44 -3.00 -5.82
CA ILE A 175 -3.00 -2.44 -7.09
C ILE A 175 -1.86 -3.27 -7.66
N ILE A 176 -2.01 -3.73 -8.90
CA ILE A 176 -0.99 -4.45 -9.66
C ILE A 176 -0.73 -3.80 -11.01
N GLY A 177 0.51 -3.84 -11.48
CA GLY A 177 0.87 -3.33 -12.80
C GLY A 177 0.78 -4.42 -13.87
N ARG A 178 0.23 -4.12 -15.05
CA ARG A 178 0.18 -5.02 -16.20
C ARG A 178 0.99 -4.45 -17.36
N ARG A 179 1.80 -5.30 -18.01
CA ARG A 179 2.49 -4.99 -19.26
C ARG A 179 2.01 -5.89 -20.38
N PRO A 180 1.93 -5.40 -21.64
CA PRO A 180 1.56 -6.21 -22.77
C PRO A 180 2.44 -7.44 -22.96
N ALA A 181 3.76 -7.27 -22.89
CA ALA A 181 4.73 -8.35 -23.10
C ALA A 181 4.70 -9.48 -22.03
N ARG A 182 4.07 -9.25 -20.88
CA ARG A 182 3.96 -10.25 -19.79
C ARG A 182 2.50 -10.55 -19.42
N ARG A 183 1.59 -10.39 -20.36
CA ARG A 183 0.15 -10.49 -20.16
C ARG A 183 -0.25 -11.81 -19.49
N ALA A 184 0.14 -12.95 -20.04
CA ALA A 184 -0.30 -14.25 -19.58
C ALA A 184 0.10 -14.59 -18.11
N TRP A 185 1.27 -14.11 -17.64
CA TRP A 185 1.70 -14.36 -16.26
C TRP A 185 0.95 -13.46 -15.26
N ARG A 186 0.72 -12.19 -15.62
CA ARG A 186 0.02 -11.24 -14.76
C ARG A 186 -1.48 -11.49 -14.71
N GLU A 187 -2.06 -11.98 -15.78
CA GLU A 187 -3.45 -12.45 -15.77
C GLU A 187 -3.59 -13.60 -14.77
N ARG A 188 -2.72 -14.60 -14.79
CA ARG A 188 -2.72 -15.69 -13.81
C ARG A 188 -2.53 -15.21 -12.36
N PHE A 189 -1.72 -14.19 -12.12
CA PHE A 189 -1.53 -13.63 -10.78
C PHE A 189 -2.77 -12.88 -10.32
N ALA A 190 -3.38 -12.06 -11.19
CA ALA A 190 -4.63 -11.36 -10.89
C ALA A 190 -5.78 -12.33 -10.65
N ASP A 191 -5.92 -13.35 -11.52
CA ASP A 191 -6.94 -14.38 -11.41
C ASP A 191 -6.80 -15.14 -10.08
N ARG A 192 -5.56 -15.51 -9.73
CA ARG A 192 -5.27 -16.21 -8.48
C ARG A 192 -5.53 -15.35 -7.24
N LEU A 193 -5.26 -14.04 -7.31
CA LEU A 193 -5.65 -13.12 -6.23
C LEU A 193 -7.16 -13.06 -6.09
N GLY A 194 -7.91 -12.98 -7.21
CA GLY A 194 -9.37 -12.96 -7.20
C GLY A 194 -10.00 -14.26 -6.71
N GLU A 195 -9.42 -15.42 -7.08
CA GLU A 195 -9.87 -16.73 -6.60
C GLU A 195 -9.67 -16.89 -5.09
N LEU A 196 -8.52 -16.48 -4.57
CA LEU A 196 -8.13 -16.66 -3.16
C LEU A 196 -8.61 -15.54 -2.24
N GLY A 197 -8.91 -14.36 -2.79
CA GLY A 197 -9.35 -13.15 -2.06
C GLY A 197 -10.57 -12.51 -2.73
N PRO A 198 -11.75 -13.19 -2.77
CA PRO A 198 -12.96 -12.65 -3.38
C PRO A 198 -13.52 -11.43 -2.62
N ASP A 199 -13.00 -11.17 -1.44
CA ASP A 199 -13.29 -10.04 -0.56
C ASP A 199 -12.42 -8.80 -0.84
N LEU A 200 -11.56 -8.82 -1.87
CA LEU A 200 -10.61 -7.76 -2.16
C LEU A 200 -10.82 -7.17 -3.56
N ASP A 201 -10.75 -5.86 -3.66
CA ASP A 201 -10.78 -5.15 -4.94
C ASP A 201 -9.41 -5.22 -5.61
N ILE A 202 -9.34 -5.68 -6.86
CA ILE A 202 -8.09 -5.77 -7.61
C ILE A 202 -8.09 -4.75 -8.74
N LEU A 203 -7.19 -3.74 -8.65
CA LEU A 203 -6.98 -2.74 -9.66
C LEU A 203 -5.77 -3.09 -10.53
N ILE A 204 -6.00 -3.25 -11.83
CA ILE A 204 -4.94 -3.55 -12.79
C ILE A 204 -4.60 -2.28 -13.58
N VAL A 205 -3.39 -1.75 -13.36
CA VAL A 205 -2.89 -0.55 -14.03
C VAL A 205 -2.01 -0.93 -15.20
N ALA A 206 -2.33 -0.42 -16.39
CA ALA A 206 -1.48 -0.62 -17.57
C ALA A 206 -0.15 0.15 -17.41
N LEU A 207 0.95 -0.56 -17.68
CA LEU A 207 2.29 0.02 -17.72
C LEU A 207 2.76 0.07 -19.17
N ASP A 208 3.42 1.17 -19.51
CA ASP A 208 4.03 1.31 -20.83
C ASP A 208 5.19 0.33 -20.98
N ASP A 209 5.39 -0.20 -22.17
CA ASP A 209 6.62 -0.92 -22.49
C ASP A 209 7.80 0.06 -22.50
N PRO A 210 8.99 -0.37 -22.04
CA PRO A 210 10.18 0.46 -22.19
C PRO A 210 10.41 0.74 -23.66
N PRO A 211 10.92 1.92 -24.03
CA PRO A 211 11.30 2.19 -25.41
C PRO A 211 12.23 1.09 -25.92
N PRO A 212 12.18 0.71 -27.20
CA PRO A 212 12.93 -0.40 -27.78
C PRO A 212 14.44 -0.29 -27.56
N ASP A 213 14.95 0.91 -27.34
CA ASP A 213 16.38 1.19 -27.11
C ASP A 213 16.85 0.92 -25.67
N ALA A 214 15.95 0.60 -24.75
CA ALA A 214 16.29 0.24 -23.35
C ALA A 214 16.61 -1.27 -23.17
N VAL A 215 16.64 -2.04 -24.25
CA VAL A 215 17.09 -3.42 -24.23
C VAL A 215 18.60 -3.42 -24.16
N SER A 216 19.16 -3.87 -23.04
CA SER A 216 20.62 -4.09 -22.80
C SER A 216 21.32 -4.57 -24.08
N PRO A 217 22.55 -4.07 -24.37
CA PRO A 217 23.34 -4.56 -25.48
C PRO A 217 23.47 -6.08 -25.38
N LEU A 218 23.14 -6.72 -26.47
CA LEU A 218 23.26 -8.15 -26.70
C LEU A 218 24.62 -8.66 -26.15
N ALA A 219 24.56 -9.72 -25.34
CA ALA A 219 25.72 -10.53 -25.12
C ALA A 219 26.36 -10.87 -26.46
N PRO A 220 27.69 -10.80 -26.61
CA PRO A 220 28.35 -11.09 -27.88
C PRO A 220 27.95 -12.50 -28.33
N ARG A 221 27.40 -12.58 -29.54
CA ARG A 221 27.17 -13.84 -30.24
C ARG A 221 28.52 -14.55 -30.28
N ALA A 222 28.66 -15.64 -29.55
CA ALA A 222 29.77 -16.56 -29.72
C ALA A 222 29.86 -16.90 -31.21
N GLY A 223 31.03 -16.62 -31.81
CA GLY A 223 31.32 -16.83 -33.17
C GLY A 223 31.08 -18.30 -33.58
N GLY A 224 30.10 -18.46 -34.45
CA GLY A 224 29.81 -19.73 -35.12
C GLY A 224 30.53 -19.82 -36.45
N SER A 225 31.46 -20.78 -36.50
CA SER A 225 31.87 -21.52 -37.72
C SER A 225 32.37 -20.72 -38.92
N GLU A 226 33.57 -20.22 -38.86
CA GLU A 226 34.49 -20.28 -40.01
C GLU A 226 35.08 -21.72 -40.06
N GLY A 227 34.60 -22.57 -40.91
CA GLY A 227 35.19 -23.92 -41.01
C GLY A 227 34.45 -24.97 -41.82
N LYS A 228 33.80 -24.60 -42.95
CA LYS A 228 33.24 -25.62 -43.86
C LYS A 228 33.22 -25.26 -45.36
N TRP A 229 34.11 -24.39 -45.83
CA TRP A 229 34.18 -24.06 -47.28
C TRP A 229 35.49 -24.50 -47.97
N ARG A 230 36.36 -25.33 -47.37
CA ARG A 230 37.64 -25.75 -48.00
C ARG A 230 37.75 -27.25 -48.36
N ALA A 231 36.65 -27.98 -48.42
CA ALA A 231 36.69 -29.40 -48.74
C ALA A 231 36.01 -29.83 -50.04
N GLN A 232 35.74 -28.92 -50.97
CA GLN A 232 35.01 -29.30 -52.19
C GLN A 232 35.65 -28.85 -53.50
N MET A 233 36.96 -28.53 -53.51
CA MET A 233 37.72 -28.29 -54.73
C MET A 233 39.02 -29.11 -54.78
N LYS A 234 38.94 -30.39 -54.68
CA LYS A 234 39.99 -31.32 -55.12
C LYS A 234 39.34 -32.61 -55.60
N GLY A 235 38.97 -32.65 -56.88
CA GLY A 235 38.39 -33.84 -57.47
C GLY A 235 37.93 -33.62 -58.90
N CYS A 236 38.76 -32.96 -59.75
CA CYS A 236 38.61 -32.99 -61.18
C CYS A 236 39.96 -32.68 -61.82
N ALA A 237 40.81 -33.66 -61.97
CA ALA A 237 41.87 -33.73 -62.97
C ALA A 237 42.50 -35.13 -62.86
N ALA A 238 42.07 -36.04 -63.69
CA ALA A 238 42.76 -37.03 -64.51
C ALA A 238 41.75 -38.06 -65.01
#